data_b276055182a6497592648f896a92e378
#
_entry.id   b276055182a6497592648f896a92e378
#
_cell.length_a   1.000
_cell.length_b   1.000
_cell.length_c   1.000
_cell.angle_alpha   90.00
_cell.angle_beta   90.00
_cell.angle_gamma   90.00
#
_symmetry.space_group_name_H-M   'P 1'
#
loop_
_entity.id
_entity.type
_entity.pdbx_description
1 polymer ?
#
loop_
_entity_poly.entity_id
_entity_poly.type
_entity_poly.pdbx_seq_one_letter_code
_entity_poly.pdbx_strand_id
1 'polypeptide(L)'
;MDYEHQTIITRAIIKAAVLMSEYGAESILIEQTAQRLGRALGVDSVEISMIPVAIVLTTLNHHQSVTTTRRVHHKPINMSIVCDIQKIVIAIEKKSYDVTYLLAKLKEIQPNYYNRWLVVFMVGLACASFAFLQGSDWVAFFITFLASSTAMFVRQELAKRRFVMIITFGITAFTATMISSLSQLNGISSTPNIALASSVLLLAPGFSFVNSFLDSLKGYLMMGWGRWMEGILLTIATSIGIIIAMAILNIKGW
;
A
#
# COMPACT_ATOMS: atom_id res chain seq x y z
N MET A 1 7.89 23.44 -29.36
CA MET A 1 7.74 23.76 -27.91
C MET A 1 9.07 24.30 -27.43
N ASP A 2 9.07 25.34 -26.57
CA ASP A 2 10.31 25.85 -25.99
C ASP A 2 10.84 24.88 -24.93
N TYR A 3 12.19 24.82 -24.78
CA TYR A 3 12.87 23.91 -23.83
C TYR A 3 12.42 24.12 -22.37
N GLU A 4 12.23 25.38 -21.97
CA GLU A 4 11.74 25.71 -20.62
C GLU A 4 10.33 25.17 -20.38
N HIS A 5 9.43 25.34 -21.34
CA HIS A 5 8.07 24.84 -21.25
C HIS A 5 8.02 23.31 -21.20
N GLN A 6 8.82 22.62 -22.04
CA GLN A 6 8.97 21.16 -22.00
C GLN A 6 9.48 20.69 -20.65
N THR A 7 10.43 21.42 -20.05
CA THR A 7 10.97 21.09 -18.72
C THR A 7 9.89 21.18 -17.64
N ILE A 8 9.02 22.19 -17.70
CA ILE A 8 7.91 22.34 -16.76
C ILE A 8 6.92 21.18 -16.91
N ILE A 9 6.57 20.80 -18.13
CA ILE A 9 5.69 19.65 -18.41
C ILE A 9 6.30 18.37 -17.86
N THR A 10 7.58 18.11 -18.16
CA THR A 10 8.30 16.91 -17.66
C THR A 10 8.26 16.82 -16.14
N ARG A 11 8.50 17.94 -15.46
CA ARG A 11 8.44 18.01 -13.99
C ARG A 11 7.03 17.82 -13.44
N ALA A 12 6.01 18.23 -14.16
CA ALA A 12 4.62 18.04 -13.76
C ALA A 12 4.19 16.56 -13.91
N ILE A 13 4.55 15.92 -15.03
CA ILE A 13 4.24 14.53 -15.30
C ILE A 13 4.93 13.60 -14.30
N ILE A 14 6.25 13.79 -14.06
CA ILE A 14 6.95 12.94 -13.09
C ILE A 14 6.41 13.13 -11.67
N LYS A 15 5.95 14.33 -11.32
CA LYS A 15 5.31 14.55 -10.01
C LYS A 15 4.02 13.74 -9.85
N ALA A 16 3.19 13.68 -10.88
CA ALA A 16 2.00 12.83 -10.89
C ALA A 16 2.37 11.34 -10.79
N ALA A 17 3.36 10.88 -11.58
CA ALA A 17 3.85 9.52 -11.57
C ALA A 17 4.40 9.11 -10.19
N VAL A 18 5.20 9.96 -9.56
CA VAL A 18 5.73 9.75 -8.20
C VAL A 18 4.61 9.63 -7.17
N LEU A 19 3.64 10.55 -7.19
CA LEU A 19 2.49 10.48 -6.27
C LEU A 19 1.71 9.18 -6.43
N MET A 20 1.45 8.74 -7.66
CA MET A 20 0.77 7.47 -7.91
C MET A 20 1.57 6.28 -7.37
N SER A 21 2.89 6.25 -7.62
CA SER A 21 3.79 5.20 -7.14
C SER A 21 3.87 5.15 -5.61
N GLU A 22 4.01 6.32 -4.96
CA GLU A 22 4.07 6.44 -3.50
C GLU A 22 2.84 5.88 -2.79
N TYR A 23 1.66 5.99 -3.40
CA TYR A 23 0.38 5.53 -2.84
C TYR A 23 -0.10 4.19 -3.40
N GLY A 24 0.77 3.46 -4.10
CA GLY A 24 0.57 2.05 -4.42
C GLY A 24 -0.09 1.76 -5.76
N ALA A 25 -0.11 2.69 -6.73
CA ALA A 25 -0.61 2.39 -8.07
C ALA A 25 0.21 1.29 -8.76
N GLU A 26 -0.43 0.52 -9.65
CA GLU A 26 0.24 -0.42 -10.52
C GLU A 26 1.16 0.30 -11.52
N SER A 27 2.28 -0.31 -11.89
CA SER A 27 3.27 0.29 -12.78
C SER A 27 2.70 0.61 -14.16
N ILE A 28 1.87 -0.27 -14.73
CA ILE A 28 1.20 -0.01 -16.01
C ILE A 28 0.30 1.23 -15.97
N LEU A 29 -0.41 1.43 -14.85
CA LEU A 29 -1.29 2.59 -14.70
C LEU A 29 -0.50 3.89 -14.59
N ILE A 30 0.66 3.87 -13.93
CA ILE A 30 1.58 5.00 -13.82
C ILE A 30 2.10 5.39 -15.21
N GLU A 31 2.58 4.41 -15.98
CA GLU A 31 3.09 4.62 -17.33
C GLU A 31 2.01 5.19 -18.26
N GLN A 32 0.85 4.54 -18.33
CA GLN A 32 -0.27 5.01 -19.14
C GLN A 32 -0.70 6.43 -18.78
N THR A 33 -0.71 6.76 -17.49
CA THR A 33 -1.05 8.10 -17.00
C THR A 33 -0.01 9.13 -17.44
N ALA A 34 1.29 8.80 -17.35
CA ALA A 34 2.37 9.67 -17.80
C ALA A 34 2.29 9.93 -19.30
N GLN A 35 2.06 8.88 -20.11
CA GLN A 35 1.90 8.99 -21.56
C GLN A 35 0.66 9.81 -21.96
N ARG A 36 -0.47 9.61 -21.29
CA ARG A 36 -1.71 10.39 -21.52
C ARG A 36 -1.50 11.86 -21.22
N LEU A 37 -0.88 12.18 -20.06
CA LEU A 37 -0.53 13.56 -19.71
C LEU A 37 0.40 14.20 -20.72
N GLY A 38 1.44 13.47 -21.17
CA GLY A 38 2.36 13.98 -22.17
C GLY A 38 1.67 14.36 -23.46
N ARG A 39 0.86 13.46 -24.03
CA ARG A 39 0.08 13.73 -25.26
C ARG A 39 -0.88 14.91 -25.09
N ALA A 40 -1.60 14.96 -23.97
CA ALA A 40 -2.55 16.02 -23.69
C ALA A 40 -1.88 17.40 -23.50
N LEU A 41 -0.62 17.42 -23.06
CA LEU A 41 0.19 18.64 -22.89
C LEU A 41 1.08 18.96 -24.10
N GLY A 42 0.94 18.22 -25.21
CA GLY A 42 1.60 18.49 -26.48
C GLY A 42 3.04 18.03 -26.60
N VAL A 43 3.44 16.96 -25.87
CA VAL A 43 4.74 16.29 -26.03
C VAL A 43 4.58 15.10 -26.97
N ASP A 44 5.53 14.86 -27.86
CA ASP A 44 5.45 13.80 -28.87
C ASP A 44 5.45 12.41 -28.24
N SER A 45 6.35 12.16 -27.26
CA SER A 45 6.37 10.92 -26.51
C SER A 45 6.88 11.08 -25.07
N VAL A 46 6.51 10.13 -24.23
CA VAL A 46 6.95 10.04 -22.83
C VAL A 46 7.49 8.62 -22.59
N GLU A 47 8.76 8.56 -22.24
CA GLU A 47 9.45 7.35 -21.84
C GLU A 47 9.61 7.34 -20.32
N ILE A 48 9.21 6.25 -19.68
CA ILE A 48 9.28 6.15 -18.23
C ILE A 48 9.95 4.83 -17.83
N SER A 49 10.92 4.91 -16.93
CA SER A 49 11.54 3.75 -16.29
C SER A 49 11.31 3.82 -14.79
N MET A 50 10.83 2.73 -14.22
CA MET A 50 10.44 2.65 -12.82
C MET A 50 11.26 1.59 -12.09
N ILE A 51 11.85 2.01 -10.98
CA ILE A 51 12.45 1.12 -9.99
C ILE A 51 11.82 1.42 -8.63
N PRO A 52 11.89 0.52 -7.64
CA PRO A 52 11.19 0.68 -6.35
C PRO A 52 11.45 2.01 -5.64
N VAL A 53 12.65 2.58 -5.78
CA VAL A 53 13.07 3.78 -5.06
C VAL A 53 13.12 5.05 -5.90
N ALA A 54 12.94 4.96 -7.23
CA ALA A 54 13.03 6.11 -8.13
C ALA A 54 12.25 5.90 -9.43
N ILE A 55 11.86 7.01 -10.03
CA ILE A 55 11.29 7.07 -11.37
C ILE A 55 12.18 7.96 -12.22
N VAL A 56 12.55 7.48 -13.40
CA VAL A 56 13.20 8.24 -14.47
C VAL A 56 12.17 8.47 -15.55
N LEU A 57 11.98 9.72 -15.97
CA LEU A 57 11.03 10.09 -16.99
C LEU A 57 11.71 11.02 -18.02
N THR A 58 11.57 10.66 -19.28
CA THR A 58 12.06 11.43 -20.42
C THR A 58 10.88 11.85 -21.28
N THR A 59 10.77 13.12 -21.59
CA THR A 59 9.86 13.61 -22.61
C THR A 59 10.63 13.93 -23.89
N LEU A 60 10.08 13.52 -25.01
CA LEU A 60 10.63 13.80 -26.34
C LEU A 60 9.70 14.78 -27.05
N ASN A 61 10.28 15.81 -27.68
CA ASN A 61 9.55 16.74 -28.51
C ASN A 61 10.45 17.18 -29.68
N HIS A 62 10.11 16.77 -30.89
CA HIS A 62 10.93 16.89 -32.11
C HIS A 62 12.34 16.35 -31.88
N HIS A 63 13.36 17.22 -31.83
CA HIS A 63 14.76 16.83 -31.63
C HIS A 63 15.27 17.07 -30.19
N GLN A 64 14.38 17.47 -29.26
CA GLN A 64 14.74 17.77 -27.88
C GLN A 64 14.25 16.68 -26.94
N SER A 65 15.13 16.24 -26.05
CA SER A 65 14.80 15.31 -24.97
C SER A 65 15.05 15.97 -23.61
N VAL A 66 14.09 15.86 -22.70
CA VAL A 66 14.24 16.34 -21.32
C VAL A 66 14.03 15.16 -20.40
N THR A 67 15.09 14.79 -19.67
CA THR A 67 15.06 13.69 -18.69
C THR A 67 15.08 14.24 -17.28
N THR A 68 14.28 13.68 -16.41
CA THR A 68 14.27 14.00 -14.99
C THR A 68 14.13 12.73 -14.16
N THR A 69 14.74 12.74 -12.97
CA THR A 69 14.66 11.62 -12.00
C THR A 69 14.09 12.12 -10.70
N ARG A 70 13.22 11.33 -10.09
CA ARG A 70 12.66 11.61 -8.77
C ARG A 70 12.69 10.36 -7.89
N ARG A 71 13.02 10.57 -6.64
CA ARG A 71 12.94 9.52 -5.62
C ARG A 71 11.49 9.28 -5.24
N VAL A 72 11.15 8.01 -5.04
CA VAL A 72 9.85 7.55 -4.54
C VAL A 72 9.99 7.22 -3.06
N HIS A 73 9.06 7.71 -2.24
CA HIS A 73 8.98 7.41 -0.81
C HIS A 73 7.74 6.57 -0.56
N HIS A 74 7.93 5.35 -0.04
CA HIS A 74 6.81 4.48 0.27
C HIS A 74 5.90 5.11 1.33
N LYS A 75 4.62 5.23 0.99
CA LYS A 75 3.55 5.72 1.86
C LYS A 75 2.50 4.63 2.04
N PRO A 76 1.67 4.70 3.07
CA PRO A 76 0.53 3.81 3.18
C PRO A 76 -0.34 3.88 1.92
N ILE A 77 -0.76 2.72 1.43
CA ILE A 77 -1.59 2.60 0.21
C ILE A 77 -2.85 3.43 0.37
N ASN A 78 -3.11 4.30 -0.61
CA ASN A 78 -4.31 5.13 -0.64
C ASN A 78 -4.76 5.40 -2.08
N MET A 79 -5.74 4.63 -2.54
CA MET A 79 -6.26 4.72 -3.89
C MET A 79 -7.05 6.00 -4.18
N SER A 80 -7.46 6.78 -3.15
CA SER A 80 -8.12 8.08 -3.40
C SER A 80 -7.21 9.04 -4.16
N ILE A 81 -5.90 9.04 -3.85
CA ILE A 81 -4.88 9.84 -4.55
C ILE A 81 -4.81 9.44 -6.03
N VAL A 82 -4.76 8.12 -6.30
CA VAL A 82 -4.68 7.58 -7.66
C VAL A 82 -5.93 7.98 -8.46
N CYS A 83 -7.12 7.83 -7.84
CA CYS A 83 -8.38 8.24 -8.47
C CYS A 83 -8.43 9.75 -8.76
N ASP A 84 -7.95 10.60 -7.84
CA ASP A 84 -7.98 12.04 -8.04
C ASP A 84 -7.00 12.48 -9.14
N ILE A 85 -5.81 11.85 -9.23
CA ILE A 85 -4.91 12.07 -10.36
C ILE A 85 -5.58 11.66 -11.68
N GLN A 86 -6.27 10.50 -11.73
CA GLN A 86 -6.99 10.08 -12.94
C GLN A 86 -8.09 11.07 -13.35
N LYS A 87 -8.83 11.65 -12.38
CA LYS A 87 -9.81 12.70 -12.66
C LYS A 87 -9.16 13.95 -13.27
N ILE A 88 -7.98 14.37 -12.76
CA ILE A 88 -7.23 15.49 -13.31
C ILE A 88 -6.78 15.21 -14.74
N VAL A 89 -6.27 14.01 -15.01
CA VAL A 89 -5.88 13.58 -16.37
C VAL A 89 -7.05 13.69 -17.35
N ILE A 90 -8.20 13.11 -16.96
CA ILE A 90 -9.43 13.17 -17.78
C ILE A 90 -9.89 14.63 -18.01
N ALA A 91 -9.73 15.50 -17.01
CA ALA A 91 -10.09 16.91 -17.15
C ALA A 91 -9.17 17.64 -18.15
N ILE A 92 -7.87 17.36 -18.12
CA ILE A 92 -6.88 17.91 -19.04
C ILE A 92 -7.16 17.44 -20.48
N GLU A 93 -7.40 16.15 -20.67
CA GLU A 93 -7.72 15.57 -21.98
C GLU A 93 -9.00 16.18 -22.61
N LYS A 94 -10.04 16.38 -21.80
CA LYS A 94 -11.33 16.89 -22.28
C LYS A 94 -11.37 18.38 -22.53
N LYS A 95 -10.65 19.18 -21.73
CA LYS A 95 -10.76 20.65 -21.73
C LYS A 95 -9.49 21.36 -22.17
N SER A 96 -8.47 20.62 -22.61
CA SER A 96 -7.16 21.17 -23.03
C SER A 96 -6.57 22.17 -22.02
N TYR A 97 -6.65 21.82 -20.72
CA TYR A 97 -6.01 22.62 -19.69
C TYR A 97 -4.49 22.56 -19.80
N ASP A 98 -3.83 23.65 -19.45
CA ASP A 98 -2.38 23.78 -19.47
C ASP A 98 -1.70 23.11 -18.27
N VAL A 99 -0.37 22.98 -18.35
CA VAL A 99 0.50 22.43 -17.29
C VAL A 99 0.35 23.16 -15.96
N THR A 100 0.02 24.44 -15.97
CA THR A 100 -0.25 25.24 -14.77
C THR A 100 -1.44 24.69 -13.97
N TYR A 101 -2.50 24.27 -14.65
CA TYR A 101 -3.66 23.61 -14.04
C TYR A 101 -3.26 22.28 -13.38
N LEU A 102 -2.48 21.45 -14.09
CA LEU A 102 -1.97 20.19 -13.53
C LEU A 102 -1.17 20.44 -12.25
N LEU A 103 -0.22 21.37 -12.28
CA LEU A 103 0.62 21.69 -11.11
C LEU A 103 -0.17 22.22 -9.92
N ALA A 104 -1.19 23.06 -10.17
CA ALA A 104 -2.08 23.59 -9.16
C ALA A 104 -2.89 22.45 -8.51
N LYS A 105 -3.52 21.62 -9.32
CA LYS A 105 -4.34 20.49 -8.83
C LYS A 105 -3.52 19.43 -8.09
N LEU A 106 -2.32 19.10 -8.56
CA LEU A 106 -1.42 18.17 -7.84
C LEU A 106 -0.97 18.68 -6.46
N LYS A 107 -1.02 19.99 -6.20
CA LYS A 107 -0.74 20.55 -4.87
C LYS A 107 -1.94 20.45 -3.92
N GLU A 108 -3.15 20.45 -4.46
CA GLU A 108 -4.40 20.37 -3.68
C GLU A 108 -4.74 18.94 -3.24
N ILE A 109 -4.18 17.92 -3.91
CA ILE A 109 -4.46 16.51 -3.60
C ILE A 109 -4.04 16.20 -2.17
N GLN A 110 -4.99 15.71 -1.39
CA GLN A 110 -4.77 15.20 -0.04
C GLN A 110 -5.36 13.80 0.10
N PRO A 111 -4.68 12.90 0.82
CA PRO A 111 -5.19 11.56 1.05
C PRO A 111 -6.43 11.58 1.93
N ASN A 112 -7.51 10.97 1.46
CA ASN A 112 -8.71 10.78 2.24
C ASN A 112 -8.54 9.56 3.15
N TYR A 113 -8.78 9.74 4.45
CA TYR A 113 -8.73 8.69 5.45
C TYR A 113 -10.08 8.49 6.11
N TYR A 114 -10.44 7.25 6.35
CA TYR A 114 -11.60 6.90 7.16
C TYR A 114 -11.35 7.23 8.65
N ASN A 115 -12.44 7.38 9.40
CA ASN A 115 -12.34 7.55 10.84
C ASN A 115 -11.54 6.40 11.47
N ARG A 116 -10.57 6.74 12.30
CA ARG A 116 -9.65 5.80 12.94
C ARG A 116 -10.38 4.67 13.68
N TRP A 117 -11.39 5.01 14.47
CA TRP A 117 -12.14 4.04 15.26
C TRP A 117 -13.00 3.12 14.39
N LEU A 118 -13.57 3.67 13.32
CA LEU A 118 -14.31 2.88 12.34
C LEU A 118 -13.38 1.81 11.71
N VAL A 119 -12.16 2.18 11.33
CA VAL A 119 -11.18 1.23 10.76
C VAL A 119 -10.83 0.14 11.76
N VAL A 120 -10.58 0.49 13.04
CA VAL A 120 -10.30 -0.49 14.10
C VAL A 120 -11.44 -1.49 14.25
N PHE A 121 -12.67 -1.00 14.33
CA PHE A 121 -13.86 -1.85 14.47
C PHE A 121 -14.07 -2.76 13.24
N MET A 122 -13.99 -2.20 12.05
CA MET A 122 -14.23 -2.94 10.81
C MET A 122 -13.16 -4.00 10.54
N VAL A 123 -11.89 -3.72 10.84
CA VAL A 123 -10.81 -4.70 10.71
C VAL A 123 -11.00 -5.85 11.71
N GLY A 124 -11.34 -5.54 12.95
CA GLY A 124 -11.67 -6.58 13.94
C GLY A 124 -12.83 -7.46 13.50
N LEU A 125 -13.90 -6.85 13.01
CA LEU A 125 -15.08 -7.56 12.51
C LEU A 125 -14.73 -8.43 11.28
N ALA A 126 -13.92 -7.92 10.36
CA ALA A 126 -13.48 -8.66 9.17
C ALA A 126 -12.68 -9.91 9.55
N CYS A 127 -11.71 -9.79 10.48
CA CYS A 127 -10.93 -10.94 10.94
C CYS A 127 -11.79 -11.97 11.69
N ALA A 128 -12.70 -11.51 12.54
CA ALA A 128 -13.63 -12.38 13.26
C ALA A 128 -14.60 -13.10 12.32
N SER A 129 -15.14 -12.40 11.32
CA SER A 129 -15.99 -13.01 10.30
C SER A 129 -15.24 -14.04 9.48
N PHE A 130 -13.97 -13.79 9.17
CA PHE A 130 -13.12 -14.76 8.48
C PHE A 130 -12.87 -16.02 9.36
N ALA A 131 -12.63 -15.84 10.67
CA ALA A 131 -12.57 -16.97 11.60
C ALA A 131 -13.86 -17.79 11.59
N PHE A 132 -15.01 -17.10 11.62
CA PHE A 132 -16.31 -17.78 11.59
C PHE A 132 -16.55 -18.57 10.31
N LEU A 133 -16.16 -18.03 9.15
CA LEU A 133 -16.22 -18.73 7.86
C LEU A 133 -15.34 -19.99 7.83
N GLN A 134 -14.27 -20.04 8.62
CA GLN A 134 -13.44 -21.24 8.79
C GLN A 134 -13.99 -22.24 9.82
N GLY A 135 -15.16 -22.00 10.37
CA GLY A 135 -15.81 -22.88 11.32
C GLY A 135 -15.43 -22.64 12.79
N SER A 136 -15.02 -21.41 13.15
CA SER A 136 -14.77 -21.09 14.54
C SER A 136 -16.04 -21.05 15.38
N ASP A 137 -15.90 -21.36 16.68
CA ASP A 137 -16.96 -21.14 17.67
C ASP A 137 -17.14 -19.64 18.01
N TRP A 138 -18.24 -19.31 18.66
CA TRP A 138 -18.54 -17.92 19.04
C TRP A 138 -17.50 -17.31 19.97
N VAL A 139 -16.87 -18.12 20.81
CA VAL A 139 -15.82 -17.66 21.72
C VAL A 139 -14.59 -17.23 20.93
N ALA A 140 -14.14 -18.07 19.98
CA ALA A 140 -13.05 -17.74 19.07
C ALA A 140 -13.37 -16.49 18.24
N PHE A 141 -14.63 -16.32 17.77
CA PHE A 141 -15.08 -15.13 17.06
C PHE A 141 -14.83 -13.85 17.88
N PHE A 142 -15.32 -13.79 19.13
CA PHE A 142 -15.17 -12.60 19.96
C PHE A 142 -13.72 -12.34 20.36
N ILE A 143 -12.93 -13.39 20.64
CA ILE A 143 -11.51 -13.24 20.96
C ILE A 143 -10.74 -12.74 19.72
N THR A 144 -11.02 -13.27 18.54
CA THR A 144 -10.42 -12.79 17.27
C THR A 144 -10.77 -11.33 17.03
N PHE A 145 -12.03 -10.94 17.25
CA PHE A 145 -12.46 -9.54 17.13
C PHE A 145 -11.64 -8.62 18.03
N LEU A 146 -11.52 -8.95 19.31
CA LEU A 146 -10.78 -8.17 20.29
C LEU A 146 -9.28 -8.11 19.94
N ALA A 147 -8.69 -9.26 19.60
CA ALA A 147 -7.28 -9.37 19.24
C ALA A 147 -6.94 -8.50 18.02
N SER A 148 -7.72 -8.62 16.93
CA SER A 148 -7.47 -7.88 15.69
C SER A 148 -7.78 -6.39 15.85
N SER A 149 -8.82 -6.01 16.60
CA SER A 149 -9.14 -4.61 16.89
C SER A 149 -8.01 -3.94 17.69
N THR A 150 -7.54 -4.59 18.75
CA THR A 150 -6.44 -4.07 19.57
C THR A 150 -5.13 -4.00 18.76
N ALA A 151 -4.83 -5.03 17.98
CA ALA A 151 -3.67 -5.05 17.10
C ALA A 151 -3.73 -3.91 16.07
N MET A 152 -4.90 -3.66 15.46
CA MET A 152 -5.07 -2.53 14.52
C MET A 152 -4.90 -1.19 15.21
N PHE A 153 -5.37 -1.02 16.44
CA PHE A 153 -5.14 0.18 17.22
C PHE A 153 -3.64 0.41 17.49
N VAL A 154 -2.91 -0.64 17.92
CA VAL A 154 -1.46 -0.60 18.13
C VAL A 154 -0.73 -0.24 16.84
N ARG A 155 -1.09 -0.87 15.71
CA ARG A 155 -0.54 -0.55 14.40
C ARG A 155 -0.70 0.92 14.03
N GLN A 156 -1.89 1.49 14.25
CA GLN A 156 -2.14 2.91 13.98
C GLN A 156 -1.32 3.83 14.88
N GLU A 157 -1.13 3.46 16.15
CA GLU A 157 -0.35 4.26 17.10
C GLU A 157 1.13 4.25 16.76
N LEU A 158 1.70 3.09 16.41
CA LEU A 158 3.08 2.97 15.95
C LEU A 158 3.32 3.73 14.63
N ALA A 159 2.36 3.66 13.69
CA ALA A 159 2.43 4.41 12.44
C ALA A 159 2.43 5.93 12.67
N LYS A 160 1.64 6.44 13.62
CA LYS A 160 1.66 7.86 14.01
C LYS A 160 3.03 8.29 14.57
N ARG A 161 3.68 7.41 15.32
CA ARG A 161 5.02 7.64 15.86
C ARG A 161 6.14 7.43 14.84
N ARG A 162 5.80 7.20 13.58
CA ARG A 162 6.74 7.00 12.45
C ARG A 162 7.71 5.84 12.66
N PHE A 163 7.31 4.79 13.37
CA PHE A 163 8.10 3.57 13.42
C PHE A 163 8.24 2.93 12.04
N VAL A 164 9.37 2.25 11.82
CA VAL A 164 9.63 1.52 10.57
C VAL A 164 8.55 0.45 10.40
N MET A 165 8.07 0.27 9.17
CA MET A 165 6.94 -0.61 8.85
C MET A 165 7.18 -2.05 9.30
N ILE A 166 8.40 -2.57 9.15
CA ILE A 166 8.80 -3.93 9.58
C ILE A 166 8.60 -4.11 11.08
N ILE A 167 9.07 -3.15 11.90
CA ILE A 167 8.93 -3.18 13.36
C ILE A 167 7.45 -3.09 13.75
N THR A 168 6.70 -2.24 13.06
CA THR A 168 5.25 -2.08 13.29
C THR A 168 4.52 -3.39 13.07
N PHE A 169 4.83 -4.13 12.01
CA PHE A 169 4.23 -5.44 11.72
C PHE A 169 4.57 -6.48 12.79
N GLY A 170 5.83 -6.57 13.21
CA GLY A 170 6.26 -7.51 14.27
C GLY A 170 5.56 -7.26 15.61
N ILE A 171 5.51 -5.99 16.07
CA ILE A 171 4.84 -5.63 17.33
C ILE A 171 3.32 -5.85 17.22
N THR A 172 2.72 -5.54 16.09
CA THR A 172 1.29 -5.76 15.88
C THR A 172 0.95 -7.25 15.89
N ALA A 173 1.75 -8.08 15.22
CA ALA A 173 1.60 -9.54 15.24
C ALA A 173 1.73 -10.12 16.64
N PHE A 174 2.76 -9.69 17.37
CA PHE A 174 2.96 -10.05 18.78
C PHE A 174 1.71 -9.72 19.61
N THR A 175 1.18 -8.51 19.50
CA THR A 175 -0.02 -8.09 20.26
C THR A 175 -1.25 -8.91 19.87
N ALA A 176 -1.48 -9.16 18.57
CA ALA A 176 -2.60 -9.97 18.10
C ALA A 176 -2.52 -11.40 18.68
N THR A 177 -1.33 -12.01 18.60
CA THR A 177 -1.10 -13.38 19.10
C THR A 177 -1.25 -13.48 20.62
N MET A 178 -0.73 -12.50 21.36
CA MET A 178 -0.88 -12.46 22.82
C MET A 178 -2.36 -12.46 23.27
N ILE A 179 -3.20 -11.69 22.59
CA ILE A 179 -4.63 -11.60 22.94
C ILE A 179 -5.39 -12.83 22.43
N SER A 180 -5.11 -13.29 21.20
CA SER A 180 -5.82 -14.45 20.64
C SER A 180 -5.50 -15.75 21.38
N SER A 181 -4.33 -15.84 22.03
CA SER A 181 -3.97 -16.99 22.87
C SER A 181 -4.88 -17.20 24.07
N LEU A 182 -5.65 -16.19 24.49
CA LEU A 182 -6.69 -16.35 25.51
C LEU A 182 -7.73 -17.41 25.14
N SER A 183 -7.90 -17.68 23.83
CA SER A 183 -8.78 -18.75 23.35
C SER A 183 -8.30 -20.16 23.74
N GLN A 184 -6.99 -20.32 24.03
CA GLN A 184 -6.39 -21.60 24.45
C GLN A 184 -6.46 -21.84 25.96
N LEU A 185 -6.70 -20.79 26.75
CA LEU A 185 -6.77 -20.92 28.21
C LEU A 185 -7.96 -21.78 28.63
N ASN A 186 -7.67 -22.79 29.42
CA ASN A 186 -8.68 -23.65 30.08
C ASN A 186 -9.72 -24.31 29.15
N GLY A 187 -9.44 -24.43 27.84
CA GLY A 187 -10.39 -25.01 26.88
C GLY A 187 -11.65 -24.17 26.66
N ILE A 188 -11.55 -22.84 26.81
CA ILE A 188 -12.69 -21.90 26.64
C ILE A 188 -13.22 -21.94 25.22
N SER A 189 -12.36 -22.13 24.23
CA SER A 189 -12.73 -22.29 22.81
C SER A 189 -12.43 -23.69 22.31
N SER A 190 -13.31 -24.23 21.47
CA SER A 190 -13.06 -25.51 20.77
C SER A 190 -12.16 -25.35 19.53
N THR A 191 -11.96 -24.11 19.06
CA THR A 191 -11.22 -23.77 17.83
C THR A 191 -10.16 -22.69 18.03
N PRO A 192 -9.25 -22.84 19.03
CA PRO A 192 -8.29 -21.78 19.39
C PRO A 192 -7.30 -21.47 18.26
N ASN A 193 -6.92 -22.48 17.46
CA ASN A 193 -6.00 -22.30 16.33
C ASN A 193 -6.59 -21.42 15.24
N ILE A 194 -7.90 -21.51 14.98
CA ILE A 194 -8.59 -20.65 14.03
C ILE A 194 -8.58 -19.19 14.52
N ALA A 195 -8.81 -18.97 15.83
CA ALA A 195 -8.76 -17.65 16.43
C ALA A 195 -7.36 -17.02 16.27
N LEU A 196 -6.32 -17.79 16.54
CA LEU A 196 -4.93 -17.33 16.44
C LEU A 196 -4.57 -16.98 14.99
N ALA A 197 -4.81 -17.87 14.04
CA ALA A 197 -4.50 -17.65 12.64
C ALA A 197 -5.28 -16.46 12.07
N SER A 198 -6.57 -16.34 12.39
CA SER A 198 -7.42 -15.27 11.86
C SER A 198 -7.12 -13.89 12.48
N SER A 199 -6.62 -13.84 13.72
CA SER A 199 -6.30 -12.59 14.40
C SER A 199 -5.15 -11.81 13.74
N VAL A 200 -4.21 -12.51 13.10
CA VAL A 200 -3.06 -11.93 12.41
C VAL A 200 -3.30 -11.67 10.92
N LEU A 201 -4.46 -12.05 10.39
CA LEU A 201 -4.80 -11.91 8.98
C LEU A 201 -4.72 -10.45 8.49
N LEU A 202 -5.01 -9.48 9.37
CA LEU A 202 -4.86 -8.04 9.07
C LEU A 202 -3.45 -7.63 8.64
N LEU A 203 -2.45 -8.46 8.90
CA LEU A 203 -1.03 -8.21 8.57
C LEU A 203 -0.57 -8.92 7.29
N ALA A 204 -1.44 -9.71 6.65
CA ALA A 204 -1.08 -10.35 5.39
C ALA A 204 -0.79 -9.29 4.31
N PRO A 205 0.43 -9.23 3.73
CA PRO A 205 0.82 -8.22 2.75
C PRO A 205 0.30 -8.57 1.35
N GLY A 206 -0.99 -8.93 1.24
CA GLY A 206 -1.62 -9.41 0.01
C GLY A 206 -1.53 -8.42 -1.13
N PHE A 207 -1.68 -7.12 -0.85
CA PHE A 207 -1.58 -6.08 -1.87
C PHE A 207 -0.17 -6.02 -2.51
N SER A 208 0.90 -6.14 -1.70
CA SER A 208 2.28 -6.15 -2.20
C SER A 208 2.52 -7.37 -3.08
N PHE A 209 2.04 -8.56 -2.70
CA PHE A 209 2.20 -9.77 -3.48
C PHE A 209 1.40 -9.75 -4.78
N VAL A 210 0.14 -9.33 -4.76
CA VAL A 210 -0.71 -9.24 -5.95
C VAL A 210 -0.11 -8.25 -6.96
N ASN A 211 0.26 -7.05 -6.52
CA ASN A 211 0.86 -6.06 -7.40
C ASN A 211 2.25 -6.48 -7.90
N SER A 212 3.04 -7.17 -7.08
CA SER A 212 4.31 -7.74 -7.51
C SER A 212 4.13 -8.71 -8.68
N PHE A 213 3.17 -9.61 -8.55
CA PHE A 213 2.86 -10.59 -9.60
C PHE A 213 2.34 -9.91 -10.87
N LEU A 214 1.41 -8.97 -10.74
CA LEU A 214 0.86 -8.21 -11.87
C LEU A 214 1.93 -7.39 -12.58
N ASP A 215 2.80 -6.68 -11.84
CA ASP A 215 3.91 -5.92 -12.41
C ASP A 215 4.88 -6.84 -13.17
N SER A 216 5.21 -8.00 -12.61
CA SER A 216 6.10 -8.97 -13.25
C SER A 216 5.52 -9.52 -14.55
N LEU A 217 4.23 -9.87 -14.58
CA LEU A 217 3.54 -10.34 -15.78
C LEU A 217 3.44 -9.27 -16.87
N LYS A 218 3.36 -8.00 -16.48
CA LYS A 218 3.27 -6.86 -17.40
C LYS A 218 4.64 -6.33 -17.84
N GLY A 219 5.75 -7.01 -17.47
CA GLY A 219 7.11 -6.67 -17.88
C GLY A 219 7.86 -5.69 -16.95
N TYR A 220 7.26 -5.24 -15.86
CA TYR A 220 7.90 -4.36 -14.87
C TYR A 220 8.65 -5.17 -13.81
N LEU A 221 9.57 -6.04 -14.23
CA LEU A 221 10.24 -7.02 -13.38
C LEU A 221 10.90 -6.41 -12.14
N MET A 222 11.59 -5.26 -12.29
CA MET A 222 12.27 -4.61 -11.17
C MET A 222 11.29 -4.08 -10.12
N MET A 223 10.16 -3.52 -10.54
CA MET A 223 9.09 -3.09 -9.63
C MET A 223 8.43 -4.28 -8.95
N GLY A 224 8.12 -5.31 -9.72
CA GLY A 224 7.57 -6.56 -9.20
C GLY A 224 8.49 -7.20 -8.15
N TRP A 225 9.77 -7.32 -8.44
CA TRP A 225 10.75 -7.86 -7.51
C TRP A 225 10.85 -7.04 -6.22
N GLY A 226 10.90 -5.71 -6.31
CA GLY A 226 10.94 -4.84 -5.13
C GLY A 226 9.73 -5.01 -4.21
N ARG A 227 8.51 -5.06 -4.78
CA ARG A 227 7.27 -5.30 -4.03
C ARG A 227 7.22 -6.70 -3.42
N TRP A 228 7.76 -7.70 -4.13
CA TRP A 228 7.87 -9.06 -3.62
C TRP A 228 8.77 -9.12 -2.38
N MET A 229 9.95 -8.52 -2.45
CA MET A 229 10.89 -8.47 -1.31
C MET A 229 10.30 -7.72 -0.12
N GLU A 230 9.60 -6.61 -0.35
CA GLU A 230 8.88 -5.90 0.72
C GLU A 230 7.84 -6.82 1.39
N GLY A 231 7.03 -7.53 0.62
CA GLY A 231 6.06 -8.50 1.13
C GLY A 231 6.71 -9.60 1.96
N ILE A 232 7.83 -10.17 1.51
CA ILE A 232 8.59 -11.18 2.25
C ILE A 232 9.10 -10.63 3.59
N LEU A 233 9.70 -9.44 3.59
CA LEU A 233 10.21 -8.83 4.82
C LEU A 233 9.11 -8.57 5.85
N LEU A 234 7.93 -8.12 5.41
CA LEU A 234 6.76 -7.94 6.27
C LEU A 234 6.24 -9.27 6.83
N THR A 235 6.23 -10.33 6.01
CA THR A 235 5.83 -11.67 6.44
C THR A 235 6.80 -12.23 7.47
N ILE A 236 8.11 -12.09 7.27
CA ILE A 236 9.13 -12.51 8.23
C ILE A 236 8.94 -11.77 9.56
N ALA A 237 8.75 -10.43 9.52
CA ALA A 237 8.53 -9.64 10.72
C ALA A 237 7.27 -10.09 11.48
N THR A 238 6.18 -10.37 10.76
CA THR A 238 4.94 -10.92 11.33
C THR A 238 5.19 -12.26 12.00
N SER A 239 5.89 -13.19 11.32
CA SER A 239 6.22 -14.52 11.85
C SER A 239 7.07 -14.44 13.10
N ILE A 240 8.08 -13.56 13.14
CA ILE A 240 8.90 -13.32 14.33
C ILE A 240 8.02 -12.85 15.51
N GLY A 241 7.12 -11.90 15.28
CA GLY A 241 6.19 -11.43 16.31
C GLY A 241 5.31 -12.55 16.88
N ILE A 242 4.77 -13.42 16.01
CA ILE A 242 3.98 -14.59 16.42
C ILE A 242 4.83 -15.56 17.24
N ILE A 243 6.02 -15.92 16.75
CA ILE A 243 6.91 -16.91 17.43
C ILE A 243 7.30 -16.42 18.82
N ILE A 244 7.66 -15.14 18.97
CA ILE A 244 8.01 -14.56 20.28
C ILE A 244 6.81 -14.63 21.23
N ALA A 245 5.61 -14.29 20.77
CA ALA A 245 4.41 -14.36 21.60
C ALA A 245 4.10 -15.80 22.05
N MET A 246 4.18 -16.78 21.13
CA MET A 246 3.96 -18.19 21.44
C MET A 246 5.02 -18.75 22.38
N ALA A 247 6.29 -18.36 22.22
CA ALA A 247 7.38 -18.77 23.11
C ALA A 247 7.18 -18.26 24.54
N ILE A 248 6.76 -17.00 24.73
CA ILE A 248 6.49 -16.41 26.05
C ILE A 248 5.33 -17.14 26.74
N LEU A 249 4.30 -17.51 26.00
CA LEU A 249 3.11 -18.17 26.53
C LEU A 249 3.27 -19.68 26.66
N ASN A 250 4.43 -20.23 26.27
CA ASN A 250 4.73 -21.67 26.26
C ASN A 250 3.67 -22.49 25.48
N ILE A 251 3.11 -21.90 24.44
CA ILE A 251 2.15 -22.54 23.56
C ILE A 251 2.93 -23.39 22.57
N LYS A 252 2.74 -24.70 22.63
CA LYS A 252 3.27 -25.63 21.61
C LYS A 252 2.49 -25.36 20.33
N GLY A 253 3.23 -25.04 19.26
CA GLY A 253 2.65 -24.85 17.93
C GLY A 253 1.83 -26.04 17.45
N TRP A 254 1.19 -25.87 16.32
CA TRP A 254 0.30 -26.80 15.60
C TRP A 254 0.72 -28.24 15.67
#